data_6444ff3fb45f4ff4a035e19b53b3a3ce
#
_entry.id   6444ff3fb45f4ff4a035e19b53b3a3ce
#
_cell.length_a   1.000
_cell.length_b   1.000
_cell.length_c   1.000
_cell.angle_alpha   90.00
_cell.angle_beta   90.00
_cell.angle_gamma   90.00
#
_symmetry.space_group_name_H-M   'P 1'
#
loop_
_entity.id
_entity.type
_entity.pdbx_description
1 polymer ?
#
loop_
_entity_poly.entity_id
_entity_poly.type
_entity_poly.pdbx_seq_one_letter_code
_entity_poly.pdbx_strand_id
1 'polypeptide(L)'
;ILGRLVGSEMCIRDRYGPDDPVSLNNISQIGAKNVVSALHQIPNGLVWNKDDIKEHQQIIRNAGLDWEVVESVPVHEDIKQRTGSFQTYIDNYKATLENLALCGIKAVCYNFMPVLDWTRTHLFYPMGDGSLALCFNSSALAAFDLFILKRKDAEREYNSTQIQKAKSYFKKLSSNEIETLSKNIISGMPGASEGYTLEQFRSQLEKYEFLDEVDLQEHFLLFLEEIIPIAESMNVRMCVHPDDPPYNLFGIPRVVKNLQDLKTIFHRVPSLSNGLTFCTGSLGVRKENDLSVIFQKFANRIHFLHLRSIQWEGEGSFFEANHLEGDVDMFSVVYDIIAEEKKRLKQGRSDWEIPMRPDHGHQMLDDLNKKTKPGYSAIGRLRGLSEIRGLAEGISKTMKI
;
A
#
# COMPACT_ATOMS: atom_id res chain seq x y z
N ILE A 1 -17.74 -9.02 28.46
CA ILE A 1 -16.93 -8.01 27.72
C ILE A 1 -15.64 -8.65 27.18
N LEU A 2 -15.14 -9.75 27.75
CA LEU A 2 -13.87 -10.40 27.37
C LEU A 2 -13.94 -11.33 26.14
N GLY A 3 -15.08 -11.50 25.51
CA GLY A 3 -15.27 -12.34 24.30
C GLY A 3 -15.14 -11.61 22.95
N ARG A 4 -14.73 -10.33 22.94
CA ARG A 4 -14.60 -9.50 21.74
C ARG A 4 -13.17 -9.01 21.45
N LEU A 5 -12.19 -9.67 22.00
CA LEU A 5 -10.79 -9.22 22.02
C LEU A 5 -9.99 -9.67 20.81
N VAL A 6 -10.51 -9.63 19.61
CA VAL A 6 -9.68 -9.66 18.40
C VAL A 6 -10.49 -9.15 17.23
N GLY A 7 -10.13 -8.01 16.70
CA GLY A 7 -10.27 -7.66 15.30
C GLY A 7 -11.59 -7.90 14.56
N SER A 8 -12.67 -8.30 15.24
CA SER A 8 -13.95 -8.57 14.58
C SER A 8 -14.70 -7.30 14.21
N GLU A 9 -14.34 -6.16 14.82
CA GLU A 9 -15.00 -4.89 14.58
C GLU A 9 -14.21 -3.95 13.63
N MET A 10 -12.89 -4.11 13.57
CA MET A 10 -11.99 -3.24 12.80
C MET A 10 -11.56 -3.81 11.44
N CYS A 11 -12.27 -4.82 10.94
CA CYS A 11 -12.02 -5.27 9.57
C CYS A 11 -12.55 -4.24 8.59
N ILE A 12 -11.62 -3.65 7.88
CA ILE A 12 -11.84 -2.60 6.91
C ILE A 12 -11.69 -3.18 5.51
N ARG A 13 -12.43 -2.63 4.54
CA ARG A 13 -12.30 -3.03 3.16
C ARG A 13 -12.23 -1.84 2.23
N ASP A 14 -11.34 -1.93 1.23
CA ASP A 14 -11.14 -0.88 0.24
C ASP A 14 -12.32 -0.71 -0.69
N ARG A 15 -12.58 0.55 -1.04
CA ARG A 15 -13.46 0.93 -2.12
C ARG A 15 -12.85 2.06 -2.96
N TYR A 16 -12.66 1.79 -4.23
CA TYR A 16 -12.06 2.70 -5.21
C TYR A 16 -13.12 3.53 -5.94
N GLY A 17 -13.84 4.36 -5.18
CA GLY A 17 -14.84 5.26 -5.76
C GLY A 17 -16.19 4.58 -6.10
N PRO A 18 -17.12 5.32 -6.74
CA PRO A 18 -18.47 4.84 -7.04
C PRO A 18 -18.50 3.67 -8.02
N ASP A 19 -17.52 3.59 -8.92
CA ASP A 19 -17.45 2.58 -9.98
C ASP A 19 -16.71 1.29 -9.57
N ASP A 20 -16.40 1.13 -8.28
CA ASP A 20 -15.79 -0.10 -7.79
C ASP A 20 -16.77 -1.28 -7.98
N PRO A 21 -16.34 -2.36 -8.68
CA PRO A 21 -17.18 -3.54 -8.87
C PRO A 21 -17.60 -4.21 -7.57
N VAL A 22 -16.87 -4.00 -6.47
CA VAL A 22 -17.25 -4.47 -5.13
C VAL A 22 -18.10 -3.39 -4.44
N SER A 23 -19.40 -3.62 -4.33
CA SER A 23 -20.33 -2.68 -3.73
C SER A 23 -20.17 -2.58 -2.20
N LEU A 24 -20.64 -1.47 -1.61
CA LEU A 24 -20.74 -1.31 -0.16
C LEU A 24 -21.57 -2.43 0.49
N ASN A 25 -22.64 -2.90 -0.19
CA ASN A 25 -23.42 -4.04 0.30
C ASN A 25 -22.61 -5.33 0.35
N ASN A 26 -21.72 -5.58 -0.62
CA ASN A 26 -20.82 -6.72 -0.54
C ASN A 26 -19.88 -6.61 0.67
N ILE A 27 -19.39 -5.40 0.95
CA ILE A 27 -18.52 -5.12 2.11
C ILE A 27 -19.26 -5.39 3.42
N SER A 28 -20.52 -4.96 3.54
CA SER A 28 -21.36 -5.23 4.71
C SER A 28 -21.62 -6.73 4.90
N GLN A 29 -21.90 -7.48 3.81
CA GLN A 29 -22.17 -8.92 3.86
C GLN A 29 -20.99 -9.76 4.40
N ILE A 30 -19.77 -9.32 4.20
CA ILE A 30 -18.59 -10.01 4.75
C ILE A 30 -18.31 -9.64 6.21
N GLY A 31 -19.17 -8.86 6.84
CA GLY A 31 -19.08 -8.45 8.24
C GLY A 31 -18.00 -7.41 8.52
N ALA A 32 -17.56 -6.65 7.51
CA ALA A 32 -16.78 -5.44 7.73
C ALA A 32 -17.70 -4.34 8.25
N LYS A 33 -17.22 -3.52 9.19
CA LYS A 33 -17.98 -2.38 9.74
C LYS A 33 -17.50 -1.07 9.16
N ASN A 34 -16.25 -1.03 8.73
CA ASN A 34 -15.57 0.17 8.28
C ASN A 34 -15.04 0.00 6.86
N VAL A 35 -14.83 1.12 6.19
CA VAL A 35 -14.28 1.20 4.83
C VAL A 35 -13.00 2.02 4.83
N VAL A 36 -12.03 1.56 4.06
CA VAL A 36 -10.90 2.38 3.59
C VAL A 36 -11.28 2.99 2.25
N SER A 37 -11.14 4.27 2.09
CA SER A 37 -11.45 4.94 0.83
C SER A 37 -10.72 6.28 0.72
N ALA A 38 -10.83 6.91 -0.45
CA ALA A 38 -10.31 8.23 -0.73
C ALA A 38 -11.22 8.99 -1.70
N LEU A 39 -11.00 10.30 -1.83
CA LEU A 39 -11.70 11.14 -2.80
C LEU A 39 -10.94 11.13 -4.13
N HIS A 40 -11.00 9.99 -4.84
CA HIS A 40 -10.26 9.75 -6.08
C HIS A 40 -10.60 10.72 -7.22
N GLN A 41 -11.75 11.41 -7.14
CA GLN A 41 -12.18 12.39 -8.13
C GLN A 41 -11.49 13.75 -7.97
N ILE A 42 -10.83 14.01 -6.84
CA ILE A 42 -10.12 15.27 -6.61
C ILE A 42 -8.71 15.14 -7.15
N PRO A 43 -8.28 16.03 -8.05
CA PRO A 43 -6.93 16.01 -8.61
C PRO A 43 -5.85 16.08 -7.53
N ASN A 44 -4.72 15.38 -7.78
CA ASN A 44 -3.58 15.36 -6.86
C ASN A 44 -3.08 16.80 -6.58
N GLY A 45 -2.81 17.09 -5.31
CA GLY A 45 -2.34 18.39 -4.82
C GLY A 45 -3.44 19.42 -4.54
N LEU A 46 -4.70 19.14 -4.83
CA LEU A 46 -5.82 20.02 -4.45
C LEU A 46 -6.35 19.69 -3.06
N VAL A 47 -6.90 20.72 -2.39
CA VAL A 47 -7.51 20.58 -1.06
C VAL A 47 -8.81 19.78 -1.14
N TRP A 48 -8.96 18.79 -0.27
CA TRP A 48 -10.24 18.12 -0.04
C TRP A 48 -11.12 18.97 0.86
N ASN A 49 -12.23 19.48 0.32
CA ASN A 49 -13.16 20.30 1.08
C ASN A 49 -14.02 19.46 2.02
N LYS A 50 -14.47 20.07 3.12
CA LYS A 50 -15.32 19.39 4.11
C LYS A 50 -16.63 18.87 3.54
N ASP A 51 -17.19 19.54 2.55
CA ASP A 51 -18.45 19.12 1.94
C ASP A 51 -18.27 17.85 1.10
N ASP A 52 -17.18 17.76 0.31
CA ASP A 52 -16.83 16.55 -0.44
C ASP A 52 -16.57 15.36 0.50
N ILE A 53 -15.86 15.61 1.62
CA ILE A 53 -15.58 14.59 2.64
C ILE A 53 -16.89 14.09 3.28
N LYS A 54 -17.78 15.00 3.68
CA LYS A 54 -19.07 14.65 4.31
C LYS A 54 -20.02 13.93 3.35
N GLU A 55 -20.05 14.35 2.09
CA GLU A 55 -20.85 13.67 1.07
C GLU A 55 -20.39 12.22 0.91
N HIS A 56 -19.07 11.99 0.80
CA HIS A 56 -18.52 10.65 0.71
C HIS A 56 -18.80 9.80 1.97
N GLN A 57 -18.68 10.39 3.17
CA GLN A 57 -19.07 9.74 4.42
C GLN A 57 -20.55 9.35 4.44
N GLN A 58 -21.41 10.22 3.92
CA GLN A 58 -22.85 9.96 3.91
C GLN A 58 -23.20 8.78 2.98
N ILE A 59 -22.53 8.66 1.83
CA ILE A 59 -22.70 7.52 0.92
C ILE A 59 -22.35 6.20 1.65
N ILE A 60 -21.25 6.19 2.40
CA ILE A 60 -20.78 5.02 3.14
C ILE A 60 -21.74 4.71 4.31
N ARG A 61 -22.17 5.72 5.07
CA ARG A 61 -23.13 5.55 6.19
C ARG A 61 -24.49 5.06 5.74
N ASN A 62 -24.97 5.45 4.57
CA ASN A 62 -26.21 4.96 4.01
C ASN A 62 -26.20 3.45 3.74
N ALA A 63 -25.02 2.85 3.63
CA ALA A 63 -24.83 1.40 3.53
C ALA A 63 -24.60 0.71 4.89
N GLY A 64 -24.72 1.44 6.01
CA GLY A 64 -24.49 0.92 7.36
C GLY A 64 -23.01 0.71 7.71
N LEU A 65 -22.13 1.43 7.05
CA LEU A 65 -20.67 1.35 7.25
C LEU A 65 -20.13 2.72 7.66
N ASP A 66 -18.94 2.75 8.27
CA ASP A 66 -18.21 3.98 8.57
C ASP A 66 -16.93 4.10 7.75
N TRP A 67 -16.53 5.34 7.43
CA TRP A 67 -15.24 5.64 6.80
C TRP A 67 -14.23 6.01 7.87
N GLU A 68 -13.31 5.13 8.16
CA GLU A 68 -12.39 5.29 9.28
C GLU A 68 -10.96 5.63 8.85
N VAL A 69 -10.48 5.02 7.76
CA VAL A 69 -9.14 5.24 7.25
C VAL A 69 -9.22 5.81 5.85
N VAL A 70 -8.49 6.89 5.63
CA VAL A 70 -8.23 7.41 4.29
C VAL A 70 -7.04 6.67 3.71
N GLU A 71 -7.19 6.13 2.52
CA GLU A 71 -6.08 5.65 1.70
C GLU A 71 -6.37 5.92 0.22
N SER A 72 -5.67 6.92 -0.31
CA SER A 72 -4.66 7.79 0.29
C SER A 72 -4.97 9.25 -0.03
N VAL A 73 -4.43 10.16 0.79
CA VAL A 73 -4.20 11.53 0.33
C VAL A 73 -2.90 11.50 -0.47
N PRO A 74 -2.94 11.70 -1.79
CA PRO A 74 -1.76 11.56 -2.62
C PRO A 74 -0.76 12.69 -2.38
N VAL A 75 0.52 12.37 -2.32
CA VAL A 75 1.61 13.34 -2.23
C VAL A 75 2.02 13.76 -3.64
N HIS A 76 1.91 15.06 -3.94
CA HIS A 76 2.22 15.58 -5.27
C HIS A 76 3.71 15.40 -5.63
N GLU A 77 4.00 15.18 -6.92
CA GLU A 77 5.38 14.95 -7.41
C GLU A 77 6.30 16.14 -7.11
N ASP A 78 5.81 17.38 -7.19
CA ASP A 78 6.59 18.56 -6.84
C ASP A 78 7.09 18.53 -5.39
N ILE A 79 6.29 17.97 -4.45
CA ILE A 79 6.70 17.79 -3.05
C ILE A 79 7.87 16.79 -2.99
N LYS A 80 7.75 15.66 -3.68
CA LYS A 80 8.78 14.62 -3.69
C LYS A 80 10.09 15.12 -4.30
N GLN A 81 10.01 15.98 -5.29
CA GLN A 81 11.16 16.60 -5.96
C GLN A 81 11.62 17.92 -5.31
N ARG A 82 10.80 18.52 -4.45
CA ARG A 82 10.97 19.89 -3.91
C ARG A 82 11.18 20.93 -5.00
N THR A 83 10.38 20.86 -6.03
CA THR A 83 10.43 21.75 -7.21
C THR A 83 9.07 22.39 -7.44
N GLY A 84 8.99 23.31 -8.40
CA GLY A 84 7.73 23.92 -8.82
C GLY A 84 6.96 24.55 -7.67
N SER A 85 5.70 24.15 -7.51
CA SER A 85 4.79 24.70 -6.50
C SER A 85 4.72 23.84 -5.23
N PHE A 86 5.80 23.14 -4.86
CA PHE A 86 5.80 22.19 -3.76
C PHE A 86 5.26 22.74 -2.45
N GLN A 87 5.58 24.00 -2.11
CA GLN A 87 5.10 24.62 -0.87
C GLN A 87 3.58 24.79 -0.88
N THR A 88 3.00 25.24 -1.98
CA THR A 88 1.55 25.32 -2.13
C THR A 88 0.88 23.96 -1.96
N TYR A 89 1.48 22.91 -2.50
CA TYR A 89 0.95 21.54 -2.35
C TYR A 89 1.10 21.01 -0.92
N ILE A 90 2.16 21.37 -0.20
CA ILE A 90 2.29 21.06 1.24
C ILE A 90 1.19 21.79 2.03
N ASP A 91 0.94 23.06 1.76
CA ASP A 91 -0.10 23.84 2.45
C ASP A 91 -1.50 23.28 2.15
N ASN A 92 -1.76 22.86 0.92
CA ASN A 92 -2.98 22.17 0.53
C ASN A 92 -3.13 20.81 1.24
N TYR A 93 -2.02 20.10 1.43
CA TYR A 93 -2.00 18.84 2.16
C TYR A 93 -2.36 19.04 3.64
N LYS A 94 -1.79 20.07 4.29
CA LYS A 94 -2.12 20.47 5.66
C LYS A 94 -3.61 20.81 5.79
N ALA A 95 -4.14 21.64 4.89
CA ALA A 95 -5.56 22.00 4.87
C ALA A 95 -6.47 20.78 4.69
N THR A 96 -6.04 19.81 3.88
CA THR A 96 -6.77 18.53 3.72
C THR A 96 -6.79 17.73 5.01
N LEU A 97 -5.65 17.62 5.73
CA LEU A 97 -5.58 16.93 7.02
C LEU A 97 -6.50 17.59 8.07
N GLU A 98 -6.52 18.93 8.14
CA GLU A 98 -7.42 19.67 9.03
C GLU A 98 -8.89 19.37 8.69
N ASN A 99 -9.27 19.40 7.42
CA ASN A 99 -10.63 19.11 6.98
C ASN A 99 -11.05 17.67 7.28
N LEU A 100 -10.16 16.69 7.09
CA LEU A 100 -10.39 15.28 7.46
C LEU A 100 -10.60 15.13 8.96
N ALA A 101 -9.76 15.76 9.78
CA ALA A 101 -9.86 15.75 11.24
C ALA A 101 -11.17 16.35 11.72
N LEU A 102 -11.58 17.50 11.16
CA LEU A 102 -12.86 18.18 11.47
C LEU A 102 -14.08 17.34 11.05
N CYS A 103 -13.93 16.46 10.09
CA CYS A 103 -14.93 15.48 9.69
C CYS A 103 -14.85 14.15 10.48
N GLY A 104 -13.95 14.06 11.48
CA GLY A 104 -13.85 12.91 12.37
C GLY A 104 -12.92 11.77 11.89
N ILE A 105 -12.26 11.91 10.76
CA ILE A 105 -11.26 10.97 10.26
C ILE A 105 -9.95 11.14 11.05
N LYS A 106 -9.41 10.04 11.55
CA LYS A 106 -8.24 10.05 12.44
C LYS A 106 -7.04 9.28 11.94
N ALA A 107 -7.17 8.54 10.84
CA ALA A 107 -6.07 7.77 10.25
C ALA A 107 -5.98 8.05 8.75
N VAL A 108 -4.77 8.42 8.30
CA VAL A 108 -4.47 8.72 6.90
C VAL A 108 -3.27 7.90 6.47
N CYS A 109 -3.52 6.89 5.64
CA CYS A 109 -2.48 6.16 4.94
C CYS A 109 -2.02 6.95 3.71
N TYR A 110 -0.73 7.01 3.48
CA TYR A 110 -0.14 7.68 2.32
C TYR A 110 1.18 6.99 1.94
N ASN A 111 1.66 7.26 0.74
CA ASN A 111 2.97 6.81 0.29
C ASN A 111 3.83 7.98 -0.20
N PHE A 112 5.15 7.77 -0.30
CA PHE A 112 6.09 8.73 -0.85
C PHE A 112 6.86 8.13 -2.03
N MET A 113 6.19 7.31 -2.82
CA MET A 113 6.75 6.61 -3.99
C MET A 113 6.75 7.54 -5.21
N PRO A 114 7.92 7.87 -5.77
CA PRO A 114 7.96 8.71 -6.99
C PRO A 114 7.39 8.00 -8.20
N VAL A 115 6.65 8.73 -9.01
CA VAL A 115 6.08 8.37 -10.32
C VAL A 115 5.08 7.22 -10.27
N LEU A 116 5.45 6.07 -9.69
CA LEU A 116 4.57 4.91 -9.51
C LEU A 116 4.46 4.58 -8.03
N ASP A 117 3.25 4.56 -7.52
CA ASP A 117 2.93 4.24 -6.13
C ASP A 117 2.79 2.73 -5.86
N TRP A 118 2.80 1.92 -6.93
CA TRP A 118 2.72 0.47 -6.90
C TRP A 118 3.13 -0.09 -8.26
N THR A 119 3.82 -1.21 -8.29
CA THR A 119 4.27 -1.79 -9.56
C THR A 119 4.17 -3.31 -9.57
N ARG A 120 3.46 -3.86 -10.57
CA ARG A 120 3.42 -5.29 -10.89
C ARG A 120 3.64 -5.48 -12.39
N THR A 121 4.25 -6.59 -12.74
CA THR A 121 4.48 -6.96 -14.15
C THR A 121 3.32 -7.77 -14.71
N HIS A 122 2.66 -8.56 -13.87
CA HIS A 122 1.52 -9.39 -14.25
C HIS A 122 0.38 -9.13 -13.26
N LEU A 123 -0.77 -8.73 -13.79
CA LEU A 123 -1.96 -8.44 -13.00
C LEU A 123 -2.89 -9.66 -12.86
N PHE A 124 -2.68 -10.67 -13.71
CA PHE A 124 -3.47 -11.90 -13.78
C PHE A 124 -2.53 -13.10 -13.97
N TYR A 125 -1.63 -13.30 -13.02
CA TYR A 125 -0.66 -14.40 -13.02
C TYR A 125 -1.37 -15.72 -12.68
N PRO A 126 -1.32 -16.73 -13.57
CA PRO A 126 -2.06 -17.98 -13.37
C PRO A 126 -1.45 -18.82 -12.27
N MET A 127 -2.27 -19.19 -11.30
CA MET A 127 -1.90 -20.10 -10.22
C MET A 127 -2.23 -21.55 -10.55
N GLY A 128 -1.59 -22.50 -9.86
CA GLY A 128 -1.77 -23.93 -10.09
C GLY A 128 -3.20 -24.45 -9.83
N ASP A 129 -4.00 -23.72 -9.04
CA ASP A 129 -5.41 -24.02 -8.75
C ASP A 129 -6.39 -23.35 -9.74
N GLY A 130 -5.88 -22.64 -10.73
CA GLY A 130 -6.66 -21.90 -11.73
C GLY A 130 -7.09 -20.49 -11.29
N SER A 131 -6.75 -20.05 -10.10
CA SER A 131 -6.92 -18.65 -9.68
C SER A 131 -5.87 -17.74 -10.32
N LEU A 132 -6.07 -16.42 -10.23
CA LEU A 132 -5.17 -15.41 -10.79
C LEU A 132 -4.64 -14.51 -9.68
N ALA A 133 -3.32 -14.35 -9.62
CA ALA A 133 -2.62 -13.55 -8.63
C ALA A 133 -1.93 -12.32 -9.26
N LEU A 134 -1.49 -11.40 -8.41
CA LEU A 134 -0.54 -10.35 -8.80
C LEU A 134 0.88 -10.90 -8.75
N CYS A 135 1.72 -10.52 -9.71
CA CYS A 135 3.11 -10.96 -9.76
C CYS A 135 4.04 -9.83 -10.18
N PHE A 136 5.20 -9.79 -9.54
CA PHE A 136 6.33 -8.97 -9.93
C PHE A 136 7.46 -9.90 -10.42
N ASN A 137 7.78 -9.82 -11.70
CA ASN A 137 8.86 -10.57 -12.31
C ASN A 137 10.01 -9.64 -12.68
N SER A 138 11.17 -9.80 -12.05
CA SER A 138 12.32 -8.94 -12.23
C SER A 138 12.87 -8.96 -13.67
N SER A 139 12.81 -10.11 -14.35
CA SER A 139 13.24 -10.22 -15.75
C SER A 139 12.29 -9.51 -16.69
N ALA A 140 10.98 -9.52 -16.40
CA ALA A 140 9.98 -8.79 -17.15
C ALA A 140 10.15 -7.27 -16.97
N LEU A 141 10.41 -6.83 -15.73
CA LEU A 141 10.69 -5.42 -15.45
C LEU A 141 11.95 -4.94 -16.18
N ALA A 142 13.04 -5.70 -16.09
CA ALA A 142 14.29 -5.37 -16.79
C ALA A 142 14.10 -5.40 -18.32
N ALA A 143 13.28 -6.31 -18.85
CA ALA A 143 12.94 -6.34 -20.28
C ALA A 143 12.15 -5.09 -20.70
N PHE A 144 11.20 -4.64 -19.87
CA PHE A 144 10.47 -3.40 -20.11
C PHE A 144 11.42 -2.21 -20.10
N ASP A 145 12.26 -2.06 -19.08
CA ASP A 145 13.19 -0.92 -18.94
C ASP A 145 14.20 -0.83 -20.10
N LEU A 146 14.87 -1.96 -20.40
CA LEU A 146 15.96 -2.01 -21.38
C LEU A 146 15.49 -2.00 -22.83
N PHE A 147 14.39 -2.70 -23.17
CA PHE A 147 14.03 -2.97 -24.57
C PHE A 147 12.72 -2.32 -25.03
N ILE A 148 11.81 -1.97 -24.11
CA ILE A 148 10.53 -1.33 -24.42
C ILE A 148 10.62 0.18 -24.13
N LEU A 149 10.86 0.54 -22.87
CA LEU A 149 11.06 1.93 -22.44
C LEU A 149 12.34 2.52 -23.02
N LYS A 150 13.40 1.70 -23.12
CA LYS A 150 14.74 2.10 -23.60
C LYS A 150 15.26 3.32 -22.83
N ARG A 151 15.16 3.23 -21.50
CA ARG A 151 15.65 4.29 -20.62
C ARG A 151 17.15 4.47 -20.80
N LYS A 152 17.59 5.72 -20.87
CA LYS A 152 19.00 6.07 -21.02
C LYS A 152 19.81 5.48 -19.84
N ASP A 153 20.96 4.91 -20.14
CA ASP A 153 21.92 4.33 -19.17
C ASP A 153 21.35 3.19 -18.29
N ALA A 154 20.14 2.66 -18.55
CA ALA A 154 19.53 1.62 -17.76
C ALA A 154 20.40 0.38 -17.57
N GLU A 155 21.24 0.03 -18.58
CA GLU A 155 22.12 -1.13 -18.50
C GLU A 155 23.10 -1.11 -17.31
N ARG A 156 23.42 0.08 -16.77
CA ARG A 156 24.30 0.23 -15.61
C ARG A 156 23.69 -0.27 -14.30
N GLU A 157 22.37 -0.39 -14.24
CA GLU A 157 21.64 -0.83 -13.06
C GLU A 157 21.41 -2.35 -13.02
N TYR A 158 21.74 -3.04 -14.10
CA TYR A 158 21.55 -4.48 -14.23
C TYR A 158 22.89 -5.19 -14.42
N ASN A 159 23.10 -6.30 -13.73
CA ASN A 159 24.25 -7.13 -14.00
C ASN A 159 24.07 -7.94 -15.30
N SER A 160 25.16 -8.54 -15.81
CA SER A 160 25.15 -9.26 -17.08
C SER A 160 24.13 -10.44 -17.13
N THR A 161 23.91 -11.12 -16.02
CA THR A 161 22.92 -12.19 -15.89
C THR A 161 21.50 -11.68 -16.01
N GLN A 162 21.19 -10.57 -15.35
CA GLN A 162 19.89 -9.91 -15.42
C GLN A 162 19.59 -9.41 -16.83
N ILE A 163 20.57 -8.77 -17.49
CA ILE A 163 20.43 -8.33 -18.89
C ILE A 163 20.15 -9.52 -19.82
N GLN A 164 20.84 -10.64 -19.62
CA GLN A 164 20.66 -11.82 -20.45
C GLN A 164 19.30 -12.47 -20.25
N LYS A 165 18.81 -12.54 -19.01
CA LYS A 165 17.45 -13.00 -18.70
C LYS A 165 16.38 -12.08 -19.27
N ALA A 166 16.53 -10.76 -19.12
CA ALA A 166 15.66 -9.75 -19.70
C ALA A 166 15.57 -9.89 -21.23
N LYS A 167 16.72 -10.04 -21.89
CA LYS A 167 16.78 -10.26 -23.34
C LYS A 167 16.09 -11.55 -23.78
N SER A 168 16.28 -12.61 -23.01
CA SER A 168 15.63 -13.91 -23.28
C SER A 168 14.13 -13.84 -23.06
N TYR A 169 13.69 -13.09 -22.04
CA TYR A 169 12.29 -12.83 -21.76
C TYR A 169 11.66 -12.02 -22.91
N PHE A 170 12.26 -10.87 -23.26
CA PHE A 170 11.76 -9.98 -24.32
C PHE A 170 11.61 -10.68 -25.68
N LYS A 171 12.56 -11.55 -26.06
CA LYS A 171 12.51 -12.30 -27.34
C LYS A 171 11.31 -13.24 -27.45
N LYS A 172 10.69 -13.63 -26.35
CA LYS A 172 9.54 -14.55 -26.34
C LYS A 172 8.20 -13.80 -26.42
N LEU A 173 8.21 -12.48 -26.19
CA LEU A 173 6.99 -11.69 -26.16
C LEU A 173 6.46 -11.42 -27.57
N SER A 174 5.19 -11.66 -27.76
CA SER A 174 4.40 -11.14 -28.88
C SER A 174 4.14 -9.64 -28.71
N SER A 175 3.70 -8.96 -29.76
CA SER A 175 3.34 -7.53 -29.71
C SER A 175 2.25 -7.24 -28.67
N ASN A 176 1.25 -8.12 -28.52
CA ASN A 176 0.18 -7.97 -27.52
C ASN A 176 0.71 -8.12 -26.09
N GLU A 177 1.65 -9.02 -25.86
CA GLU A 177 2.26 -9.21 -24.55
C GLU A 177 3.16 -8.02 -24.16
N ILE A 178 3.86 -7.41 -25.14
CA ILE A 178 4.62 -6.16 -24.94
C ILE A 178 3.68 -5.03 -24.53
N GLU A 179 2.55 -4.87 -25.21
CA GLU A 179 1.55 -3.84 -24.89
C GLU A 179 0.95 -4.09 -23.49
N THR A 180 0.61 -5.33 -23.18
CA THR A 180 0.06 -5.73 -21.88
C THR A 180 1.06 -5.49 -20.76
N LEU A 181 2.32 -5.89 -20.93
CA LEU A 181 3.38 -5.64 -19.96
C LEU A 181 3.57 -4.14 -19.70
N SER A 182 3.59 -3.35 -20.77
CA SER A 182 3.70 -1.90 -20.68
C SER A 182 2.55 -1.28 -19.90
N LYS A 183 1.32 -1.67 -20.21
CA LYS A 183 0.12 -1.21 -19.49
C LYS A 183 0.17 -1.61 -18.01
N ASN A 184 0.52 -2.86 -17.70
CA ASN A 184 0.59 -3.34 -16.34
C ASN A 184 1.57 -2.54 -15.48
N ILE A 185 2.76 -2.24 -16.03
CA ILE A 185 3.80 -1.54 -15.29
C ILE A 185 3.46 -0.05 -15.09
N ILE A 186 2.90 0.60 -16.13
CA ILE A 186 2.66 2.04 -16.10
C ILE A 186 1.32 2.41 -15.43
N SER A 187 0.39 1.47 -15.30
CA SER A 187 -0.96 1.77 -14.83
C SER A 187 -1.03 2.23 -13.36
N GLY A 188 0.01 1.97 -12.56
CA GLY A 188 -0.04 2.27 -11.13
C GLY A 188 -1.15 1.52 -10.39
N MET A 189 -1.44 1.95 -9.16
CA MET A 189 -2.48 1.35 -8.31
C MET A 189 -3.88 1.64 -8.88
N PRO A 190 -4.82 0.67 -8.81
CA PRO A 190 -6.22 0.90 -9.17
C PRO A 190 -6.80 2.11 -8.41
N GLY A 191 -7.30 3.10 -9.14
CA GLY A 191 -7.81 4.36 -8.57
C GLY A 191 -6.82 5.52 -8.58
N ALA A 192 -5.57 5.29 -8.94
CA ALA A 192 -4.65 6.37 -9.30
C ALA A 192 -5.15 7.13 -10.55
N SER A 193 -4.68 8.35 -10.73
CA SER A 193 -4.94 9.16 -11.93
C SER A 193 -4.57 8.38 -13.20
N GLU A 194 -5.13 8.77 -14.34
CA GLU A 194 -4.92 8.14 -15.66
C GLU A 194 -3.46 7.72 -15.88
N GLY A 195 -3.26 6.46 -16.30
CA GLY A 195 -1.93 5.91 -16.55
C GLY A 195 -1.17 6.72 -17.61
N TYR A 196 0.12 6.78 -17.50
CA TYR A 196 1.00 7.47 -18.46
C TYR A 196 1.03 6.76 -19.82
N THR A 197 1.23 7.52 -20.88
CA THR A 197 1.84 6.97 -22.12
C THR A 197 3.32 6.64 -21.86
N LEU A 198 3.95 5.82 -22.70
CA LEU A 198 5.40 5.54 -22.59
C LEU A 198 6.26 6.81 -22.62
N GLU A 199 5.88 7.79 -23.45
CA GLU A 199 6.58 9.07 -23.57
C GLU A 199 6.41 9.92 -22.30
N GLN A 200 5.18 10.04 -21.82
CA GLN A 200 4.90 10.73 -20.55
C GLN A 200 5.63 10.08 -19.38
N PHE A 201 5.62 8.73 -19.31
CA PHE A 201 6.31 8.00 -18.28
C PHE A 201 7.82 8.27 -18.30
N ARG A 202 8.45 8.23 -19.50
CA ARG A 202 9.86 8.57 -19.68
C ARG A 202 10.16 9.99 -19.20
N SER A 203 9.32 10.96 -19.60
CA SER A 203 9.46 12.35 -19.16
C SER A 203 9.31 12.53 -17.64
N GLN A 204 8.48 11.73 -16.98
CA GLN A 204 8.40 11.77 -15.50
C GLN A 204 9.66 11.19 -14.85
N LEU A 205 10.22 10.10 -15.39
CA LEU A 205 11.47 9.53 -14.87
C LEU A 205 12.65 10.50 -15.01
N GLU A 206 12.75 11.22 -16.13
CA GLU A 206 13.81 12.21 -16.38
C GLU A 206 13.86 13.31 -15.31
N LYS A 207 12.71 13.65 -14.70
CA LYS A 207 12.65 14.65 -13.61
C LYS A 207 13.36 14.19 -12.34
N TYR A 208 13.62 12.90 -12.19
CA TYR A 208 14.30 12.29 -11.04
C TYR A 208 15.77 11.92 -11.32
N GLU A 209 16.29 12.20 -12.53
CA GLU A 209 17.66 11.80 -12.95
C GLU A 209 18.76 12.30 -12.00
N PHE A 210 18.53 13.42 -11.32
CA PHE A 210 19.49 14.07 -10.42
C PHE A 210 19.22 13.86 -8.94
N LEU A 211 18.20 13.07 -8.59
CA LEU A 211 17.85 12.78 -7.20
C LEU A 211 18.32 11.38 -6.82
N ASP A 212 19.24 11.32 -5.88
CA ASP A 212 19.67 10.06 -5.30
C ASP A 212 18.79 9.65 -4.09
N GLU A 213 19.14 8.54 -3.45
CA GLU A 213 18.39 8.01 -2.30
C GLU A 213 18.47 8.95 -1.09
N VAL A 214 19.60 9.65 -0.91
CA VAL A 214 19.79 10.59 0.19
C VAL A 214 18.92 11.82 -0.01
N ASP A 215 18.90 12.36 -1.24
CA ASP A 215 18.07 13.50 -1.58
C ASP A 215 16.58 13.20 -1.40
N LEU A 216 16.12 12.07 -1.94
CA LEU A 216 14.70 11.69 -1.83
C LEU A 216 14.29 11.42 -0.37
N GLN A 217 15.17 10.79 0.42
CA GLN A 217 14.94 10.59 1.84
C GLN A 217 14.86 11.91 2.59
N GLU A 218 15.75 12.88 2.30
CA GLU A 218 15.71 14.20 2.93
C GLU A 218 14.43 14.95 2.52
N HIS A 219 14.01 14.90 1.25
CA HIS A 219 12.74 15.49 0.81
C HIS A 219 11.54 14.90 1.56
N PHE A 220 11.57 13.61 1.81
CA PHE A 220 10.52 12.96 2.60
C PHE A 220 10.53 13.42 4.06
N LEU A 221 11.70 13.51 4.68
CA LEU A 221 11.84 13.97 6.06
C LEU A 221 11.38 15.42 6.22
N LEU A 222 11.75 16.30 5.30
CA LEU A 222 11.29 17.70 5.28
C LEU A 222 9.77 17.81 5.08
N PHE A 223 9.17 16.96 4.26
CA PHE A 223 7.70 16.88 4.15
C PHE A 223 7.06 16.50 5.49
N LEU A 224 7.61 15.48 6.18
CA LEU A 224 7.11 15.05 7.47
C LEU A 224 7.25 16.15 8.55
N GLU A 225 8.35 16.87 8.59
CA GLU A 225 8.56 17.99 9.51
C GLU A 225 7.48 19.08 9.36
N GLU A 226 6.93 19.24 8.16
CA GLU A 226 5.90 20.23 7.90
C GLU A 226 4.48 19.73 8.21
N ILE A 227 4.15 18.46 7.90
CA ILE A 227 2.78 17.97 8.03
C ILE A 227 2.48 17.34 9.40
N ILE A 228 3.48 16.73 10.05
CA ILE A 228 3.25 16.00 11.30
C ILE A 228 2.83 16.92 12.46
N PRO A 229 3.35 18.13 12.64
CA PRO A 229 2.85 19.06 13.68
C PRO A 229 1.35 19.35 13.53
N ILE A 230 0.85 19.50 12.30
CA ILE A 230 -0.58 19.70 12.04
C ILE A 230 -1.36 18.43 12.37
N ALA A 231 -0.91 17.27 11.89
CA ALA A 231 -1.54 15.99 12.20
C ALA A 231 -1.64 15.74 13.71
N GLU A 232 -0.56 16.04 14.46
CA GLU A 232 -0.51 15.91 15.92
C GLU A 232 -1.50 16.84 16.61
N SER A 233 -1.53 18.13 16.25
CA SER A 233 -2.45 19.13 16.81
C SER A 233 -3.92 18.77 16.58
N MET A 234 -4.22 18.08 15.46
CA MET A 234 -5.56 17.64 15.07
C MET A 234 -5.87 16.21 15.49
N ASN A 235 -4.94 15.54 16.21
CA ASN A 235 -5.07 14.14 16.62
C ASN A 235 -5.32 13.18 15.41
N VAL A 236 -4.64 13.44 14.31
CA VAL A 236 -4.60 12.59 13.12
C VAL A 236 -3.35 11.73 13.14
N ARG A 237 -3.48 10.46 12.83
CA ARG A 237 -2.38 9.49 12.69
C ARG A 237 -2.04 9.35 11.22
N MET A 238 -0.87 9.80 10.85
CA MET A 238 -0.30 9.62 9.52
C MET A 238 0.37 8.26 9.46
N CYS A 239 0.08 7.47 8.43
CA CYS A 239 0.60 6.11 8.30
C CYS A 239 1.29 5.97 6.95
N VAL A 240 2.63 6.08 6.91
CA VAL A 240 3.34 5.86 5.66
C VAL A 240 3.24 4.39 5.24
N HIS A 241 2.84 4.15 3.99
CA HIS A 241 2.89 2.83 3.37
C HIS A 241 4.32 2.53 2.88
N PRO A 242 4.90 1.35 3.16
CA PRO A 242 6.18 0.94 2.60
C PRO A 242 6.14 0.91 1.08
N ASP A 243 7.30 1.11 0.45
CA ASP A 243 7.43 1.00 -1.00
C ASP A 243 6.99 -0.37 -1.52
N ASP A 244 6.31 -0.41 -2.66
CA ASP A 244 5.77 -1.64 -3.24
C ASP A 244 6.01 -1.77 -4.75
N PRO A 245 7.01 -2.57 -5.13
CA PRO A 245 7.94 -3.32 -4.30
C PRO A 245 9.00 -2.41 -3.64
N PRO A 246 9.63 -2.88 -2.55
CA PRO A 246 10.64 -2.11 -1.82
C PRO A 246 12.03 -2.19 -2.49
N TYR A 247 12.07 -1.94 -3.79
CA TYR A 247 13.25 -1.92 -4.66
C TYR A 247 13.30 -0.61 -5.42
N ASN A 248 14.50 -0.14 -5.72
CA ASN A 248 14.68 0.95 -6.67
C ASN A 248 14.15 0.51 -8.05
N LEU A 249 13.40 1.38 -8.71
CA LEU A 249 12.76 1.08 -10.00
C LEU A 249 13.12 2.18 -11.00
N PHE A 250 13.55 1.80 -12.18
CA PHE A 250 13.83 2.74 -13.28
C PHE A 250 14.80 3.86 -12.91
N GLY A 251 15.83 3.57 -12.12
CA GLY A 251 16.78 4.56 -11.63
C GLY A 251 16.27 5.41 -10.46
N ILE A 252 15.00 5.28 -10.09
CA ILE A 252 14.42 6.06 -8.99
C ILE A 252 14.54 5.30 -7.67
N PRO A 253 15.11 5.92 -6.62
CA PRO A 253 15.22 5.30 -5.32
C PRO A 253 13.87 5.14 -4.63
N ARG A 254 13.86 4.27 -3.63
CA ARG A 254 12.77 4.06 -2.67
C ARG A 254 13.31 4.35 -1.27
N VAL A 255 12.47 4.89 -0.37
CA VAL A 255 12.92 5.41 0.93
C VAL A 255 12.19 4.85 2.14
N VAL A 256 11.25 3.92 1.94
CA VAL A 256 10.53 3.21 3.01
C VAL A 256 10.59 1.70 2.72
N LYS A 257 11.78 1.10 2.81
CA LYS A 257 12.05 -0.27 2.34
C LYS A 257 12.32 -1.27 3.44
N ASN A 258 12.86 -0.81 4.57
CA ASN A 258 13.45 -1.70 5.57
C ASN A 258 13.49 -1.05 6.97
N LEU A 259 13.96 -1.85 7.95
CA LEU A 259 14.10 -1.41 9.33
C LEU A 259 14.95 -0.15 9.50
N GLN A 260 16.00 0.02 8.68
CA GLN A 260 16.90 1.17 8.83
C GLN A 260 16.24 2.47 8.33
N ASP A 261 15.53 2.42 7.20
CA ASP A 261 14.77 3.56 6.71
C ASP A 261 13.75 4.01 7.76
N LEU A 262 13.00 3.07 8.33
CA LEU A 262 12.03 3.35 9.39
C LEU A 262 12.66 3.95 10.65
N LYS A 263 13.86 3.49 11.05
CA LYS A 263 14.61 4.11 12.15
C LYS A 263 14.97 5.56 11.86
N THR A 264 15.44 5.85 10.67
CA THR A 264 15.79 7.22 10.24
C THR A 264 14.56 8.12 10.28
N ILE A 265 13.44 7.68 9.69
CA ILE A 265 12.17 8.42 9.62
C ILE A 265 11.66 8.74 11.04
N PHE A 266 11.56 7.75 11.90
CA PHE A 266 10.99 7.93 13.23
C PHE A 266 11.93 8.55 14.27
N HIS A 267 13.23 8.56 13.98
CA HIS A 267 14.20 9.32 14.76
C HIS A 267 14.13 10.81 14.43
N ARG A 268 14.05 11.15 13.14
CA ARG A 268 13.99 12.55 12.67
C ARG A 268 12.69 13.23 13.08
N VAL A 269 11.56 12.53 12.99
CA VAL A 269 10.23 13.04 13.34
C VAL A 269 9.58 12.11 14.37
N PRO A 270 9.89 12.26 15.66
CA PRO A 270 9.57 11.28 16.70
C PRO A 270 8.10 11.26 17.17
N SER A 271 7.26 12.21 16.75
CA SER A 271 5.83 12.25 17.09
C SER A 271 5.13 10.92 16.81
N LEU A 272 4.21 10.51 17.70
CA LEU A 272 3.38 9.32 17.50
C LEU A 272 2.35 9.50 16.38
N SER A 273 2.05 10.72 15.97
CA SER A 273 1.27 11.00 14.77
C SER A 273 2.00 10.64 13.48
N ASN A 274 3.34 10.48 13.52
CA ASN A 274 4.15 9.90 12.44
C ASN A 274 4.25 8.40 12.64
N GLY A 275 3.44 7.65 11.92
CA GLY A 275 3.32 6.20 12.05
C GLY A 275 3.48 5.44 10.75
N LEU A 276 3.23 4.15 10.84
CA LEU A 276 3.44 3.15 9.80
C LEU A 276 2.12 2.45 9.45
N THR A 277 1.87 2.29 8.17
CA THR A 277 1.03 1.22 7.64
C THR A 277 1.90 -0.04 7.56
N PHE A 278 1.69 -0.98 8.45
CA PHE A 278 2.46 -2.22 8.45
C PHE A 278 1.91 -3.17 7.39
N CYS A 279 2.53 -3.10 6.20
CA CYS A 279 2.18 -3.95 5.07
C CYS A 279 3.13 -5.16 5.02
N THR A 280 2.60 -6.33 5.39
CA THR A 280 3.40 -7.57 5.43
C THR A 280 3.84 -8.03 4.04
N GLY A 281 3.03 -7.75 3.02
CA GLY A 281 3.38 -8.09 1.64
C GLY A 281 4.47 -7.21 1.07
N SER A 282 4.45 -5.88 1.33
CA SER A 282 5.50 -4.98 0.83
C SER A 282 6.83 -5.21 1.57
N LEU A 283 6.82 -5.16 2.90
CA LEU A 283 8.04 -5.38 3.68
C LEU A 283 8.60 -6.79 3.52
N GLY A 284 7.72 -7.81 3.43
CA GLY A 284 8.09 -9.21 3.30
C GLY A 284 8.71 -9.60 1.95
N VAL A 285 8.63 -8.74 0.93
CA VAL A 285 9.34 -8.96 -0.34
C VAL A 285 10.86 -9.00 -0.15
N ARG A 286 11.38 -8.22 0.79
CA ARG A 286 12.81 -8.22 1.13
C ARG A 286 13.09 -9.30 2.18
N LYS A 287 13.86 -10.34 1.80
CA LYS A 287 14.20 -11.47 2.68
C LYS A 287 14.95 -11.07 3.95
N GLU A 288 15.67 -9.95 3.89
CA GLU A 288 16.41 -9.39 5.03
C GLU A 288 15.51 -8.65 6.04
N ASN A 289 14.24 -8.41 5.71
CA ASN A 289 13.28 -7.82 6.62
C ASN A 289 12.66 -8.89 7.53
N ASP A 290 13.03 -8.87 8.80
CA ASP A 290 12.32 -9.61 9.84
C ASP A 290 11.08 -8.82 10.26
N LEU A 291 9.91 -9.30 9.87
CA LEU A 291 8.63 -8.62 10.11
C LEU A 291 8.28 -8.50 11.59
N SER A 292 8.59 -9.53 12.40
CA SER A 292 8.38 -9.46 13.86
C SER A 292 9.29 -8.43 14.52
N VAL A 293 10.56 -8.37 14.12
CA VAL A 293 11.49 -7.35 14.63
C VAL A 293 11.03 -5.94 14.25
N ILE A 294 10.58 -5.72 13.00
CA ILE A 294 10.05 -4.43 12.56
C ILE A 294 8.79 -4.08 13.35
N PHE A 295 7.85 -5.03 13.46
CA PHE A 295 6.61 -4.81 14.19
C PHE A 295 6.87 -4.44 15.66
N GLN A 296 7.62 -5.26 16.40
CA GLN A 296 7.91 -5.04 17.81
C GLN A 296 8.63 -3.72 18.07
N LYS A 297 9.54 -3.34 17.16
CA LYS A 297 10.29 -2.07 17.26
C LYS A 297 9.38 -0.85 17.15
N PHE A 298 8.36 -0.89 16.29
CA PHE A 298 7.51 0.24 15.97
C PHE A 298 6.05 0.03 16.35
N ALA A 299 5.72 -1.01 17.12
CA ALA A 299 4.36 -1.39 17.46
C ALA A 299 3.50 -0.23 17.96
N ASN A 300 4.07 0.68 18.77
CA ASN A 300 3.35 1.83 19.35
C ASN A 300 2.91 2.90 18.32
N ARG A 301 3.41 2.84 17.09
CA ARG A 301 3.11 3.77 16.00
C ARG A 301 2.68 3.09 14.70
N ILE A 302 2.35 1.80 14.77
CA ILE A 302 1.63 1.12 13.70
C ILE A 302 0.15 1.48 13.86
N HIS A 303 -0.40 2.20 12.91
CA HIS A 303 -1.76 2.70 12.98
C HIS A 303 -2.69 2.10 11.95
N PHE A 304 -2.14 1.31 11.02
CA PHE A 304 -2.90 0.58 10.03
C PHE A 304 -2.15 -0.70 9.61
N LEU A 305 -2.89 -1.76 9.30
CA LEU A 305 -2.36 -3.08 8.96
C LEU A 305 -2.83 -3.51 7.57
N HIS A 306 -1.88 -3.88 6.71
CA HIS A 306 -2.12 -4.59 5.47
C HIS A 306 -1.58 -6.00 5.60
N LEU A 307 -2.47 -6.96 5.77
CA LEU A 307 -2.09 -8.36 5.99
C LEU A 307 -2.25 -9.13 4.68
N ARG A 308 -1.14 -9.37 3.99
CA ARG A 308 -1.08 -10.23 2.80
C ARG A 308 0.23 -11.01 2.80
N SER A 309 0.26 -12.12 2.08
CA SER A 309 1.46 -12.92 1.91
C SER A 309 1.99 -12.85 0.49
N ILE A 310 3.27 -13.16 0.34
CA ILE A 310 3.95 -13.30 -0.95
C ILE A 310 4.71 -14.62 -0.99
N GLN A 311 4.99 -15.10 -2.19
CA GLN A 311 5.91 -16.21 -2.43
C GLN A 311 7.07 -15.72 -3.29
N TRP A 312 8.29 -15.89 -2.81
CA TRP A 312 9.49 -15.56 -3.58
C TRP A 312 9.73 -16.55 -4.72
N GLU A 313 10.02 -16.03 -5.91
CA GLU A 313 10.41 -16.83 -7.08
C GLU A 313 11.91 -16.66 -7.46
N GLY A 314 12.70 -16.09 -6.55
CA GLY A 314 14.12 -15.80 -6.75
C GLY A 314 14.40 -14.47 -7.46
N GLU A 315 15.63 -13.98 -7.29
CA GLU A 315 16.16 -12.78 -7.97
C GLU A 315 15.27 -11.53 -7.90
N GLY A 316 14.59 -11.31 -6.77
CA GLY A 316 13.69 -10.17 -6.60
C GLY A 316 12.31 -10.35 -7.22
N SER A 317 12.00 -11.51 -7.80
CA SER A 317 10.67 -11.85 -8.30
C SER A 317 9.82 -12.47 -7.19
N PHE A 318 8.51 -12.20 -7.23
CA PHE A 318 7.52 -12.75 -6.31
C PHE A 318 6.12 -12.72 -6.93
N PHE A 319 5.24 -13.58 -6.44
CA PHE A 319 3.81 -13.44 -6.64
C PHE A 319 3.10 -13.31 -5.29
N GLU A 320 1.89 -12.78 -5.30
CA GLU A 320 1.08 -12.67 -4.10
C GLU A 320 0.40 -14.00 -3.81
N ALA A 321 0.74 -14.58 -2.65
CA ALA A 321 0.21 -15.86 -2.20
C ALA A 321 -1.13 -15.70 -1.47
N ASN A 322 -1.82 -16.80 -1.19
CA ASN A 322 -2.93 -16.78 -0.23
C ASN A 322 -2.42 -16.39 1.16
N HIS A 323 -3.28 -15.83 1.99
CA HIS A 323 -2.87 -15.14 3.22
C HIS A 323 -2.14 -16.00 4.24
N LEU A 324 -2.49 -17.28 4.36
CA LEU A 324 -1.80 -18.23 5.25
C LEU A 324 -0.78 -19.13 4.54
N GLU A 325 -0.53 -18.84 3.26
CA GLU A 325 0.47 -19.53 2.44
C GLU A 325 1.61 -18.56 2.11
N GLY A 326 2.66 -19.03 1.41
CA GLY A 326 3.79 -18.20 1.00
C GLY A 326 4.84 -18.03 2.10
N ASP A 327 5.65 -16.98 1.96
CA ASP A 327 6.86 -16.78 2.74
C ASP A 327 6.69 -15.80 3.93
N VAL A 328 5.48 -15.26 4.14
CA VAL A 328 5.17 -14.45 5.31
C VAL A 328 4.68 -15.35 6.45
N ASP A 329 5.38 -15.35 7.59
CA ASP A 329 4.91 -16.00 8.80
C ASP A 329 3.72 -15.22 9.40
N MET A 330 2.54 -15.45 8.82
CA MET A 330 1.31 -14.77 9.22
C MET A 330 0.90 -15.12 10.67
N PHE A 331 1.28 -16.31 11.17
CA PHE A 331 0.99 -16.66 12.55
C PHE A 331 1.73 -15.74 13.53
N SER A 332 3.04 -15.58 13.37
CA SER A 332 3.84 -14.69 14.21
C SER A 332 3.40 -13.23 14.11
N VAL A 333 3.07 -12.76 12.88
CA VAL A 333 2.54 -11.41 12.65
C VAL A 333 1.24 -11.19 13.43
N VAL A 334 0.27 -12.07 13.28
CA VAL A 334 -1.05 -11.94 13.98
C VAL A 334 -0.89 -12.06 15.49
N TYR A 335 0.02 -12.92 15.95
CA TYR A 335 0.35 -13.04 17.38
C TYR A 335 0.88 -11.71 17.95
N ASP A 336 1.84 -11.09 17.28
CA ASP A 336 2.43 -9.81 17.68
C ASP A 336 1.38 -8.67 17.68
N ILE A 337 0.48 -8.64 16.69
CA ILE A 337 -0.62 -7.67 16.62
C ILE A 337 -1.54 -7.81 17.83
N ILE A 338 -2.00 -9.03 18.15
CA ILE A 338 -2.88 -9.28 19.29
C ILE A 338 -2.20 -8.89 20.61
N ALA A 339 -0.91 -9.19 20.75
CA ALA A 339 -0.14 -8.82 21.93
C ALA A 339 -0.07 -7.29 22.11
N GLU A 340 0.15 -6.54 21.03
CA GLU A 340 0.18 -5.08 21.08
C GLU A 340 -1.21 -4.47 21.35
N GLU A 341 -2.27 -4.96 20.73
CA GLU A 341 -3.64 -4.49 20.99
C GLU A 341 -4.04 -4.68 22.45
N LYS A 342 -3.72 -5.85 23.04
CA LYS A 342 -3.92 -6.12 24.47
C LYS A 342 -3.13 -5.17 25.35
N LYS A 343 -1.89 -4.89 24.98
CA LYS A 343 -1.03 -3.91 25.69
C LYS A 343 -1.62 -2.51 25.63
N ARG A 344 -2.06 -2.06 24.45
CA ARG A 344 -2.70 -0.74 24.26
C ARG A 344 -3.98 -0.63 25.10
N LEU A 345 -4.81 -1.67 25.09
CA LEU A 345 -6.04 -1.72 25.88
C LEU A 345 -5.74 -1.59 27.39
N LYS A 346 -4.75 -2.32 27.91
CA LYS A 346 -4.29 -2.21 29.31
C LYS A 346 -3.76 -0.83 29.66
N GLN A 347 -3.19 -0.12 28.69
CA GLN A 347 -2.71 1.26 28.83
C GLN A 347 -3.82 2.31 28.72
N GLY A 348 -5.06 1.92 28.43
CA GLY A 348 -6.20 2.82 28.25
C GLY A 348 -6.11 3.67 26.97
N ARG A 349 -5.39 3.24 25.97
CA ARG A 349 -5.29 3.95 24.69
C ARG A 349 -6.62 3.92 23.96
N SER A 350 -7.02 5.05 23.38
CA SER A 350 -8.22 5.13 22.53
C SER A 350 -8.06 4.43 21.18
N ASP A 351 -6.81 4.22 20.74
CA ASP A 351 -6.42 3.50 19.52
C ASP A 351 -5.87 2.09 19.84
N TRP A 352 -6.52 1.39 20.76
CA TRP A 352 -6.08 0.06 21.17
C TRP A 352 -6.28 -0.99 20.06
N GLU A 353 -7.35 -0.89 19.30
CA GLU A 353 -7.54 -1.65 18.06
C GLU A 353 -6.81 -1.00 16.90
N ILE A 354 -6.14 -1.81 16.09
CA ILE A 354 -5.44 -1.33 14.90
C ILE A 354 -6.28 -1.70 13.68
N PRO A 355 -6.77 -0.73 12.89
CA PRO A 355 -7.48 -1.01 11.65
C PRO A 355 -6.70 -1.97 10.76
N MET A 356 -7.38 -3.00 10.21
CA MET A 356 -6.75 -4.05 9.41
C MET A 356 -7.54 -4.35 8.15
N ARG A 357 -6.85 -4.58 7.05
CA ARG A 357 -7.41 -5.14 5.82
C ARG A 357 -6.61 -6.37 5.35
N PRO A 358 -7.25 -7.34 4.68
CA PRO A 358 -6.54 -8.47 4.09
C PRO A 358 -5.74 -8.07 2.84
N ASP A 359 -5.72 -6.79 2.49
CA ASP A 359 -5.06 -6.18 1.33
C ASP A 359 -5.48 -6.84 0.01
N HIS A 360 -4.57 -7.50 -0.72
CA HIS A 360 -4.89 -8.16 -1.98
C HIS A 360 -5.39 -9.60 -1.79
N GLY A 361 -6.10 -10.12 -2.81
CA GLY A 361 -6.54 -11.50 -2.88
C GLY A 361 -6.62 -11.98 -4.32
N HIS A 362 -6.52 -13.29 -4.51
CA HIS A 362 -6.59 -13.89 -5.86
C HIS A 362 -7.96 -13.65 -6.49
N GLN A 363 -8.00 -13.44 -7.79
CA GLN A 363 -9.24 -13.55 -8.55
C GLN A 363 -9.55 -15.04 -8.74
N MET A 364 -10.67 -15.50 -8.19
CA MET A 364 -11.00 -16.92 -8.12
C MET A 364 -12.50 -17.17 -8.20
N LEU A 365 -12.87 -18.42 -8.45
CA LEU A 365 -14.26 -18.85 -8.53
C LEU A 365 -15.07 -17.94 -9.47
N ASP A 366 -16.25 -17.50 -9.05
CA ASP A 366 -17.13 -16.66 -9.86
C ASP A 366 -16.53 -15.29 -10.23
N ASP A 367 -15.53 -14.81 -9.47
CA ASP A 367 -14.85 -13.56 -9.81
C ASP A 367 -14.03 -13.68 -11.10
N LEU A 368 -13.65 -14.92 -11.53
CA LEU A 368 -12.99 -15.14 -12.83
C LEU A 368 -13.86 -14.72 -14.02
N ASN A 369 -15.17 -14.72 -13.85
CA ASN A 369 -16.14 -14.35 -14.88
C ASN A 369 -16.63 -12.88 -14.75
N LYS A 370 -16.05 -12.11 -13.82
CA LYS A 370 -16.46 -10.71 -13.55
C LYS A 370 -15.33 -9.75 -13.86
N LYS A 371 -15.71 -8.52 -14.23
CA LYS A 371 -14.74 -7.42 -14.24
C LYS A 371 -14.39 -7.08 -12.81
N THR A 372 -13.13 -7.29 -12.42
CA THR A 372 -12.60 -6.95 -11.11
C THR A 372 -11.41 -6.01 -11.26
N LYS A 373 -11.07 -5.29 -10.20
CA LYS A 373 -9.76 -4.62 -10.12
C LYS A 373 -8.71 -5.66 -9.73
N PRO A 374 -7.56 -5.74 -10.43
CA PRO A 374 -6.51 -6.71 -10.12
C PRO A 374 -6.09 -6.66 -8.66
N GLY A 375 -6.03 -7.81 -7.99
CA GLY A 375 -5.74 -7.90 -6.55
C GLY A 375 -6.93 -7.58 -5.63
N TYR A 376 -8.00 -6.96 -6.14
CA TYR A 376 -9.12 -6.46 -5.33
C TYR A 376 -10.44 -7.17 -5.61
N SER A 377 -10.40 -8.42 -6.05
CA SER A 377 -11.59 -9.27 -6.23
C SER A 377 -12.32 -9.51 -4.90
N ALA A 378 -13.64 -9.73 -4.96
CA ALA A 378 -14.46 -9.89 -3.77
C ALA A 378 -14.14 -11.20 -3.03
N ILE A 379 -14.11 -12.32 -3.75
CA ILE A 379 -14.01 -13.67 -3.16
C ILE A 379 -12.63 -13.91 -2.58
N GLY A 380 -11.56 -13.58 -3.30
CA GLY A 380 -10.19 -13.78 -2.80
C GLY A 380 -9.90 -12.98 -1.53
N ARG A 381 -10.36 -11.72 -1.47
CA ARG A 381 -10.22 -10.91 -0.25
C ARG A 381 -11.13 -11.38 0.88
N LEU A 382 -12.33 -11.92 0.58
CA LEU A 382 -13.18 -12.56 1.59
C LEU A 382 -12.50 -13.81 2.17
N ARG A 383 -11.87 -14.63 1.32
CA ARG A 383 -11.06 -15.78 1.76
C ARG A 383 -9.98 -15.32 2.74
N GLY A 384 -9.15 -14.36 2.34
CA GLY A 384 -8.07 -13.85 3.19
C GLY A 384 -8.57 -13.27 4.52
N LEU A 385 -9.66 -12.50 4.48
CA LEU A 385 -10.28 -11.97 5.69
C LEU A 385 -10.75 -13.08 6.63
N SER A 386 -11.35 -14.13 6.08
CA SER A 386 -11.84 -15.26 6.88
C SER A 386 -10.70 -16.08 7.48
N GLU A 387 -9.61 -16.29 6.71
CA GLU A 387 -8.40 -16.96 7.16
C GLU A 387 -7.73 -16.18 8.32
N ILE A 388 -7.52 -14.87 8.16
CA ILE A 388 -6.92 -14.01 9.19
C ILE A 388 -7.80 -13.95 10.44
N ARG A 389 -9.12 -13.79 10.31
CA ARG A 389 -10.05 -13.80 11.44
C ARG A 389 -10.03 -15.13 12.20
N GLY A 390 -10.04 -16.24 11.48
CA GLY A 390 -9.96 -17.57 12.11
C GLY A 390 -8.65 -17.79 12.84
N LEU A 391 -7.53 -17.37 12.26
CA LEU A 391 -6.22 -17.42 12.89
C LEU A 391 -6.16 -16.54 14.15
N ALA A 392 -6.63 -15.31 14.05
CA ALA A 392 -6.66 -14.37 15.16
C ALA A 392 -7.52 -14.85 16.33
N GLU A 393 -8.70 -15.41 16.05
CA GLU A 393 -9.58 -16.03 17.06
C GLU A 393 -8.90 -17.21 17.74
N GLY A 394 -8.24 -18.09 16.97
CA GLY A 394 -7.49 -19.23 17.50
C GLY A 394 -6.35 -18.79 18.44
N ILE A 395 -5.53 -17.84 18.00
CA ILE A 395 -4.43 -17.28 18.80
C ILE A 395 -4.97 -16.63 20.07
N SER A 396 -6.00 -15.80 19.96
CA SER A 396 -6.57 -15.08 21.10
C SER A 396 -7.06 -16.02 22.21
N LYS A 397 -7.69 -17.14 21.84
CA LYS A 397 -8.15 -18.17 22.80
C LYS A 397 -7.02 -18.93 23.46
N THR A 398 -5.88 -19.09 22.79
CA THR A 398 -4.70 -19.79 23.33
C THR A 398 -3.82 -18.88 24.19
N MET A 399 -3.81 -17.57 23.89
CA MET A 399 -3.14 -16.58 24.73
C MET A 399 -3.93 -16.45 26.05
N LYS A 400 -3.68 -17.35 27.01
CA LYS A 400 -4.26 -17.27 28.36
C LYS A 400 -4.05 -15.89 28.95
N ILE A 401 -5.12 -15.18 29.19
CA ILE A 401 -5.16 -13.84 29.80
C ILE A 401 -5.70 -14.01 31.21
#